data_3dd7fc86ff9e934e5326376b8f9b6af7
#
_entry.id   3dd7fc86ff9e934e5326376b8f9b6af7
#
_cell.length_a   1.000
_cell.length_b   1.000
_cell.length_c   1.000
_cell.angle_alpha   90.00
_cell.angle_beta   90.00
_cell.angle_gamma   90.00
#
_symmetry.space_group_name_H-M   'P 1'
#
loop_
_entity.id
_entity.type
_entity.pdbx_description
1 polymer ?
#
loop_
_entity_poly.entity_id
_entity_poly.type
_entity_poly.pdbx_seq_one_letter_code
_entity_poly.pdbx_strand_id
1 'polypeptide(L)'
;MRIDMSNISATAEQQIRTFLARWWAAINQQLNQATGNTVQLEQEAPVDMLLGSEIGQRMVRIAEAAEGLISWSPEAAQSVLADCGAFEAWLNQSPIVHHTPEEFWNTPIGFMVLQARLWAELDRLTSLKEAAELSGLSLSSLSQRVSRGQMKYYRDPMEANPQRARRIRLTDLEHFIHEGIVRKPNTTAISHFTLPMPAIKNPQFQYRQEERKGEKLKP
;
A
#
# COMPACT_ATOMS: atom_id res chain seq x y z
N MET A 1 19.10 11.31 -18.91
CA MET A 1 17.67 11.62 -19.12
C MET A 1 17.11 11.97 -17.75
N ARG A 2 16.70 13.21 -17.50
CA ARG A 2 16.04 13.57 -16.23
C ARG A 2 14.61 13.08 -16.29
N ILE A 3 14.20 12.29 -15.32
CA ILE A 3 12.79 11.91 -15.17
C ILE A 3 12.08 13.13 -14.59
N ASP A 4 10.98 13.46 -15.21
CA ASP A 4 10.09 14.49 -14.69
C ASP A 4 9.27 13.88 -13.54
N MET A 5 9.67 14.20 -12.32
CA MET A 5 8.96 13.81 -11.08
C MET A 5 8.05 14.93 -10.58
N SER A 6 7.82 15.96 -11.40
CA SER A 6 7.05 17.14 -11.01
C SER A 6 5.58 16.85 -10.67
N ASN A 7 5.08 15.68 -11.05
CA ASN A 7 3.68 15.31 -10.84
C ASN A 7 3.41 14.69 -9.46
N ILE A 8 4.37 13.96 -8.88
CA ILE A 8 4.18 13.31 -7.57
C ILE A 8 4.50 14.25 -6.41
N SER A 9 3.94 13.98 -5.24
CA SER A 9 4.23 14.77 -4.05
C SER A 9 5.70 14.67 -3.63
N ALA A 10 6.22 15.72 -3.02
CA ALA A 10 7.59 15.73 -2.46
C ALA A 10 7.79 14.58 -1.45
N THR A 11 6.73 14.16 -0.76
CA THR A 11 6.75 13.03 0.17
C THR A 11 6.95 11.71 -0.56
N ALA A 12 6.21 11.45 -1.65
CA ALA A 12 6.36 10.23 -2.44
C ALA A 12 7.75 10.17 -3.10
N GLU A 13 8.22 11.28 -3.66
CA GLU A 13 9.58 11.39 -4.19
C GLU A 13 10.62 11.02 -3.15
N GLN A 14 10.54 11.61 -1.96
CA GLN A 14 11.48 11.35 -0.88
C GLN A 14 11.47 9.88 -0.44
N GLN A 15 10.31 9.24 -0.42
CA GLN A 15 10.17 7.81 -0.10
C GLN A 15 10.88 6.93 -1.14
N ILE A 16 10.66 7.20 -2.43
CA ILE A 16 11.31 6.48 -3.52
C ILE A 16 12.83 6.65 -3.43
N ARG A 17 13.32 7.87 -3.27
CA ARG A 17 14.74 8.16 -3.12
C ARG A 17 15.37 7.43 -1.93
N THR A 18 14.71 7.48 -0.79
CA THR A 18 15.16 6.80 0.44
C THR A 18 15.19 5.28 0.25
N PHE A 19 14.19 4.72 -0.41
CA PHE A 19 14.14 3.29 -0.71
C PHE A 19 15.29 2.86 -1.64
N LEU A 20 15.52 3.58 -2.73
CA LEU A 20 16.59 3.28 -3.69
C LEU A 20 17.97 3.42 -3.04
N ALA A 21 18.18 4.41 -2.18
CA ALA A 21 19.42 4.57 -1.43
C ALA A 21 19.68 3.39 -0.47
N ARG A 22 18.64 2.92 0.24
CA ARG A 22 18.74 1.72 1.10
C ARG A 22 19.02 0.46 0.30
N TRP A 23 18.38 0.30 -0.84
CA TRP A 23 18.64 -0.82 -1.74
C TRP A 23 20.10 -0.85 -2.21
N TRP A 24 20.63 0.30 -2.64
CA TRP A 24 22.02 0.45 -3.03
C TRP A 24 22.98 0.09 -1.88
N ALA A 25 22.73 0.57 -0.68
CA ALA A 25 23.51 0.25 0.49
C ALA A 25 23.51 -1.26 0.80
N ALA A 26 22.37 -1.94 0.65
CA ALA A 26 22.26 -3.38 0.84
C ALA A 26 23.06 -4.18 -0.20
N ILE A 27 23.04 -3.76 -1.49
CA ILE A 27 23.88 -4.34 -2.53
C ILE A 27 25.37 -4.18 -2.19
N ASN A 28 25.80 -2.97 -1.80
CA ASN A 28 27.18 -2.72 -1.39
C ASN A 28 27.60 -3.62 -0.23
N GLN A 29 26.76 -3.78 0.77
CA GLN A 29 27.03 -4.64 1.89
C GLN A 29 27.20 -6.11 1.46
N GLN A 30 26.32 -6.63 0.60
CA GLN A 30 26.42 -8.00 0.10
C GLN A 30 27.68 -8.20 -0.75
N LEU A 31 27.97 -7.24 -1.64
CA LEU A 31 29.16 -7.30 -2.47
C LEU A 31 30.45 -7.30 -1.62
N ASN A 32 30.52 -6.43 -0.62
CA ASN A 32 31.65 -6.37 0.31
C ASN A 32 31.82 -7.68 1.08
N GLN A 33 30.73 -8.28 1.53
CA GLN A 33 30.76 -9.59 2.20
C GLN A 33 31.23 -10.70 1.25
N ALA A 34 30.75 -10.72 0.02
CA ALA A 34 31.09 -11.75 -0.97
C ALA A 34 32.53 -11.63 -1.47
N THR A 35 33.08 -10.41 -1.53
CA THR A 35 34.42 -10.15 -2.12
C THR A 35 35.50 -9.86 -1.08
N GLY A 36 35.18 -9.93 0.23
CA GLY A 36 36.14 -9.59 1.29
C GLY A 36 36.63 -8.15 1.21
N ASN A 37 35.76 -7.21 0.83
CA ASN A 37 36.04 -5.78 0.63
C ASN A 37 37.00 -5.45 -0.53
N THR A 38 37.24 -6.39 -1.44
CA THR A 38 38.12 -6.15 -2.61
C THR A 38 37.42 -5.37 -3.72
N VAL A 39 36.07 -5.36 -3.76
CA VAL A 39 35.26 -4.59 -4.69
C VAL A 39 34.40 -3.61 -3.91
N GLN A 40 34.59 -2.33 -4.15
CA GLN A 40 33.76 -1.28 -3.56
C GLN A 40 32.99 -0.56 -4.68
N LEU A 41 31.67 -0.50 -4.55
CA LEU A 41 30.86 0.43 -5.34
C LEU A 41 30.98 1.83 -4.73
N GLU A 42 30.55 2.84 -5.46
CA GLU A 42 30.45 4.20 -4.94
C GLU A 42 29.66 4.19 -3.62
N GLN A 43 30.21 4.87 -2.60
CA GLN A 43 29.57 4.92 -1.28
C GLN A 43 28.24 5.65 -1.33
N GLU A 44 28.16 6.67 -2.19
CA GLU A 44 26.94 7.44 -2.39
C GLU A 44 26.05 6.76 -3.44
N ALA A 45 24.79 6.53 -3.09
CA ALA A 45 23.85 5.92 -4.01
C ALA A 45 23.62 6.83 -5.22
N PRO A 46 23.79 6.36 -6.47
CA PRO A 46 23.49 7.15 -7.66
C PRO A 46 21.97 7.22 -7.87
N VAL A 47 21.26 7.86 -6.94
CA VAL A 47 19.79 7.83 -6.86
C VAL A 47 19.14 8.37 -8.13
N ASP A 48 19.69 9.43 -8.74
CA ASP A 48 19.15 9.98 -9.97
C ASP A 48 19.30 9.02 -11.17
N MET A 49 20.39 8.25 -11.20
CA MET A 49 20.58 7.20 -12.21
C MET A 49 19.62 6.03 -11.96
N LEU A 50 19.43 5.65 -10.70
CA LEU A 50 18.50 4.59 -10.31
C LEU A 50 17.04 4.97 -10.61
N LEU A 51 16.67 6.22 -10.39
CA LEU A 51 15.38 6.75 -10.81
C LEU A 51 15.20 6.65 -12.32
N GLY A 52 16.28 6.87 -13.12
CA GLY A 52 16.31 6.70 -14.57
C GLY A 52 16.20 5.27 -15.05
N SER A 53 16.39 4.30 -14.20
CA SER A 53 16.26 2.88 -14.52
C SER A 53 14.80 2.48 -14.71
N GLU A 54 14.57 1.31 -15.32
CA GLU A 54 13.23 0.76 -15.50
C GLU A 54 12.47 0.62 -14.17
N ILE A 55 13.15 0.15 -13.12
CA ILE A 55 12.54 0.00 -11.81
C ILE A 55 12.17 1.34 -11.17
N GLY A 56 13.04 2.35 -11.31
CA GLY A 56 12.75 3.70 -10.83
C GLY A 56 11.53 4.31 -11.52
N GLN A 57 11.44 4.15 -12.85
CA GLN A 57 10.28 4.62 -13.63
C GLN A 57 8.98 3.91 -13.24
N ARG A 58 9.03 2.59 -12.96
CA ARG A 58 7.87 1.85 -12.44
C ARG A 58 7.43 2.38 -11.07
N MET A 59 8.37 2.67 -10.18
CA MET A 59 8.06 3.24 -8.86
C MET A 59 7.38 4.62 -8.98
N VAL A 60 7.82 5.46 -9.93
CA VAL A 60 7.18 6.75 -10.18
C VAL A 60 5.73 6.57 -10.66
N ARG A 61 5.48 5.68 -11.65
CA ARG A 61 4.10 5.41 -12.10
C ARG A 61 3.22 4.80 -11.00
N ILE A 62 3.77 3.93 -10.16
CA ILE A 62 3.08 3.40 -8.97
C ILE A 62 2.70 4.56 -8.03
N ALA A 63 3.60 5.52 -7.80
CA ALA A 63 3.32 6.68 -6.96
C ALA A 63 2.25 7.59 -7.57
N GLU A 64 2.32 7.86 -8.87
CA GLU A 64 1.30 8.63 -9.58
C GLU A 64 -0.10 7.99 -9.47
N ALA A 65 -0.19 6.67 -9.59
CA ALA A 65 -1.44 5.95 -9.40
C ALA A 65 -1.91 6.00 -7.95
N ALA A 66 -1.01 5.80 -6.98
CA ALA A 66 -1.31 5.85 -5.56
C ALA A 66 -1.85 7.21 -5.11
N GLU A 67 -1.39 8.30 -5.74
CA GLU A 67 -1.83 9.67 -5.49
C GLU A 67 -3.03 10.08 -6.38
N GLY A 68 -3.51 9.19 -7.26
CA GLY A 68 -4.65 9.45 -8.15
C GLY A 68 -4.34 10.47 -9.26
N LEU A 69 -3.08 10.61 -9.65
CA LEU A 69 -2.63 11.55 -10.68
C LEU A 69 -2.82 11.00 -12.10
N ILE A 70 -3.00 9.68 -12.23
CA ILE A 70 -3.31 9.03 -13.50
C ILE A 70 -4.82 8.95 -13.66
N SER A 71 -5.33 9.38 -14.82
CA SER A 71 -6.75 9.15 -15.17
C SER A 71 -7.01 7.66 -15.32
N TRP A 72 -8.01 7.15 -14.61
CA TRP A 72 -8.33 5.73 -14.66
C TRP A 72 -8.88 5.32 -16.03
N SER A 73 -8.35 4.24 -16.58
CA SER A 73 -8.91 3.46 -17.69
C SER A 73 -8.55 1.99 -17.49
N PRO A 74 -9.22 1.04 -18.14
CA PRO A 74 -8.85 -0.37 -18.06
C PRO A 74 -7.38 -0.64 -18.43
N GLU A 75 -6.87 0.07 -19.45
CA GLU A 75 -5.49 -0.06 -19.92
C GLU A 75 -4.49 0.52 -18.91
N ALA A 76 -4.81 1.69 -18.33
CA ALA A 76 -3.99 2.31 -17.28
C ALA A 76 -3.97 1.43 -16.03
N ALA A 77 -5.11 0.90 -15.60
CA ALA A 77 -5.21 -0.02 -14.47
C ALA A 77 -4.38 -1.29 -14.67
N GLN A 78 -4.47 -1.91 -15.87
CA GLN A 78 -3.66 -3.08 -16.21
C GLN A 78 -2.16 -2.76 -16.23
N SER A 79 -1.76 -1.59 -16.75
CA SER A 79 -0.36 -1.15 -16.74
C SER A 79 0.17 -0.96 -15.32
N VAL A 80 -0.60 -0.31 -14.44
CA VAL A 80 -0.22 -0.11 -13.03
C VAL A 80 -0.11 -1.44 -12.29
N LEU A 81 -1.02 -2.38 -12.51
CA LEU A 81 -0.95 -3.72 -11.92
C LEU A 81 0.30 -4.48 -12.40
N ALA A 82 0.64 -4.35 -13.68
CA ALA A 82 1.86 -4.94 -14.24
C ALA A 82 3.13 -4.32 -13.60
N ASP A 83 3.16 -2.99 -13.40
CA ASP A 83 4.26 -2.31 -12.73
C ASP A 83 4.39 -2.75 -11.26
N CYS A 84 3.27 -2.87 -10.53
CA CYS A 84 3.28 -3.40 -9.16
C CYS A 84 3.82 -4.83 -9.11
N GLY A 85 3.36 -5.71 -10.02
CA GLY A 85 3.83 -7.09 -10.08
C GLY A 85 5.32 -7.20 -10.43
N ALA A 86 5.79 -6.39 -11.40
CA ALA A 86 7.20 -6.35 -11.77
C ALA A 86 8.08 -5.81 -10.63
N PHE A 87 7.62 -4.79 -9.90
CA PHE A 87 8.30 -4.26 -8.73
C PHE A 87 8.42 -5.31 -7.62
N GLU A 88 7.33 -6.03 -7.32
CA GLU A 88 7.35 -7.10 -6.32
C GLU A 88 8.27 -8.27 -6.72
N ALA A 89 8.24 -8.67 -8.00
CA ALA A 89 9.15 -9.71 -8.50
C ALA A 89 10.62 -9.29 -8.36
N TRP A 90 10.93 -8.03 -8.69
CA TRP A 90 12.25 -7.47 -8.50
C TRP A 90 12.63 -7.39 -7.01
N LEU A 91 11.71 -6.98 -6.14
CA LEU A 91 11.95 -6.90 -4.70
C LEU A 91 12.27 -8.27 -4.09
N ASN A 92 11.58 -9.33 -4.51
CA ASN A 92 11.82 -10.69 -4.05
C ASN A 92 13.22 -11.23 -4.45
N GLN A 93 13.84 -10.65 -5.48
CA GLN A 93 15.20 -10.95 -5.94
C GLN A 93 16.23 -9.97 -5.35
N SER A 94 15.79 -8.99 -4.61
CA SER A 94 16.59 -7.90 -4.05
C SER A 94 17.31 -8.36 -2.77
N PRO A 95 18.50 -7.81 -2.48
CA PRO A 95 19.18 -8.03 -1.21
C PRO A 95 18.50 -7.36 -0.01
N ILE A 96 17.52 -6.50 -0.22
CA ILE A 96 16.69 -6.00 0.88
C ILE A 96 15.84 -7.17 1.37
N VAL A 97 16.31 -7.84 2.39
CA VAL A 97 15.55 -8.90 3.04
C VAL A 97 14.49 -8.27 3.92
N HIS A 98 13.24 -8.37 3.50
CA HIS A 98 12.13 -8.21 4.43
C HIS A 98 11.91 -9.56 5.09
N HIS A 99 12.05 -9.62 6.40
CA HIS A 99 11.91 -10.87 7.16
C HIS A 99 10.53 -11.49 6.98
N THR A 100 9.52 -10.65 6.70
CA THR A 100 8.17 -11.10 6.35
C THR A 100 7.57 -10.20 5.26
N PRO A 101 6.69 -10.73 4.38
CA PRO A 101 5.91 -9.90 3.46
C PRO A 101 5.09 -8.82 4.19
N GLU A 102 4.64 -9.11 5.41
CA GLU A 102 3.87 -8.17 6.24
C GLU A 102 4.69 -6.93 6.62
N GLU A 103 6.00 -7.08 6.87
CA GLU A 103 6.89 -5.96 7.18
C GLU A 103 6.99 -5.00 6.00
N PHE A 104 7.08 -5.53 4.78
CA PHE A 104 7.10 -4.71 3.58
C PHE A 104 5.83 -3.86 3.46
N TRP A 105 4.65 -4.46 3.62
CA TRP A 105 3.37 -3.77 3.50
C TRP A 105 3.15 -2.67 4.55
N ASN A 106 3.89 -2.72 5.64
CA ASN A 106 3.91 -1.68 6.68
C ASN A 106 4.97 -0.58 6.42
N THR A 107 5.73 -0.67 5.31
CA THR A 107 6.64 0.41 4.89
C THR A 107 5.91 1.45 4.04
N PRO A 108 6.44 2.68 3.94
CA PRO A 108 5.87 3.70 3.04
C PRO A 108 5.77 3.23 1.58
N ILE A 109 6.76 2.52 1.07
CA ILE A 109 6.75 2.00 -0.30
C ILE A 109 5.72 0.88 -0.45
N GLY A 110 5.65 -0.07 0.48
CA GLY A 110 4.64 -1.11 0.44
C GLY A 110 3.22 -0.56 0.51
N PHE A 111 3.00 0.46 1.35
CA PHE A 111 1.72 1.15 1.44
C PHE A 111 1.37 1.89 0.13
N MET A 112 2.34 2.51 -0.52
CA MET A 112 2.18 3.14 -1.85
C MET A 112 1.77 2.12 -2.92
N VAL A 113 2.44 0.96 -2.97
CA VAL A 113 2.07 -0.15 -3.89
C VAL A 113 0.65 -0.64 -3.61
N LEU A 114 0.26 -0.77 -2.34
CA LEU A 114 -1.11 -1.12 -1.97
C LEU A 114 -2.12 -0.10 -2.48
N GLN A 115 -1.87 1.19 -2.29
CA GLN A 115 -2.76 2.26 -2.77
C GLN A 115 -2.89 2.23 -4.30
N ALA A 116 -1.78 2.05 -5.03
CA ALA A 116 -1.81 1.94 -6.50
C ALA A 116 -2.64 0.74 -6.98
N ARG A 117 -2.54 -0.40 -6.31
CA ARG A 117 -3.38 -1.57 -6.60
C ARG A 117 -4.86 -1.29 -6.36
N LEU A 118 -5.19 -0.67 -5.23
CA LEU A 118 -6.57 -0.31 -4.93
C LEU A 118 -7.12 0.70 -5.93
N TRP A 119 -6.30 1.68 -6.35
CA TRP A 119 -6.68 2.60 -7.41
C TRP A 119 -7.01 1.85 -8.72
N ALA A 120 -6.19 0.87 -9.11
CA ALA A 120 -6.44 0.07 -10.31
C ALA A 120 -7.72 -0.77 -10.20
N GLU A 121 -8.10 -1.19 -8.99
CA GLU A 121 -9.32 -1.94 -8.67
C GLU A 121 -10.54 -1.03 -8.46
N LEU A 122 -10.43 0.28 -8.69
CA LEU A 122 -11.46 1.27 -8.37
C LEU A 122 -11.86 1.29 -6.90
N ASP A 123 -10.92 0.99 -6.03
CA ASP A 123 -11.09 1.03 -4.59
C ASP A 123 -10.10 2.02 -3.95
N ARG A 124 -10.29 2.36 -2.69
CA ARG A 124 -9.38 3.23 -1.96
C ARG A 124 -9.39 2.96 -0.47
N LEU A 125 -8.34 3.41 0.18
CA LEU A 125 -8.27 3.48 1.64
C LEU A 125 -8.88 4.79 2.13
N THR A 126 -9.76 4.70 3.10
CA THR A 126 -10.37 5.86 3.76
C THR A 126 -10.00 5.90 5.24
N SER A 127 -9.91 7.10 5.82
CA SER A 127 -9.69 7.26 7.26
C SER A 127 -10.92 6.81 8.05
N LEU A 128 -10.75 6.46 9.33
CA LEU A 128 -11.89 6.14 10.21
C LEU A 128 -12.90 7.30 10.31
N LYS A 129 -12.42 8.55 10.24
CA LYS A 129 -13.28 9.73 10.27
C LYS A 129 -14.14 9.81 9.00
N GLU A 130 -13.51 9.71 7.83
CA GLU A 130 -14.20 9.72 6.55
C GLU A 130 -15.16 8.53 6.43
N ALA A 131 -14.72 7.33 6.87
CA ALA A 131 -15.58 6.15 6.92
C ALA A 131 -16.81 6.34 7.82
N ALA A 132 -16.66 7.06 8.94
CA ALA A 132 -17.78 7.42 9.82
C ALA A 132 -18.78 8.35 9.11
N GLU A 133 -18.27 9.36 8.42
CA GLU A 133 -19.08 10.31 7.63
C GLU A 133 -19.83 9.59 6.50
N LEU A 134 -19.16 8.70 5.76
CA LEU A 134 -19.75 7.94 4.66
C LEU A 134 -20.79 6.91 5.12
N SER A 135 -20.54 6.25 6.25
CA SER A 135 -21.44 5.20 6.76
C SER A 135 -22.57 5.70 7.66
N GLY A 136 -22.48 6.94 8.15
CA GLY A 136 -23.39 7.45 9.15
C GLY A 136 -23.22 6.85 10.56
N LEU A 137 -22.14 6.07 10.78
CA LEU A 137 -21.76 5.57 12.10
C LEU A 137 -20.94 6.60 12.87
N SER A 138 -20.99 6.52 14.20
CA SER A 138 -20.06 7.30 15.01
C SER A 138 -18.63 6.78 14.87
N LEU A 139 -17.64 7.66 14.96
CA LEU A 139 -16.23 7.31 14.94
C LEU A 139 -15.88 6.28 16.03
N SER A 140 -16.50 6.41 17.21
CA SER A 140 -16.30 5.45 18.32
C SER A 140 -16.82 4.06 17.98
N SER A 141 -17.99 3.96 17.32
CA SER A 141 -18.57 2.69 16.88
C SER A 141 -17.67 2.01 15.86
N LEU A 142 -17.16 2.72 14.86
CA LEU A 142 -16.21 2.17 13.87
C LEU A 142 -14.91 1.73 14.54
N SER A 143 -14.34 2.57 15.41
CA SER A 143 -13.13 2.23 16.13
C SER A 143 -13.28 0.96 17.00
N GLN A 144 -14.43 0.77 17.64
CA GLN A 144 -14.71 -0.45 18.38
C GLN A 144 -14.81 -1.68 17.47
N ARG A 145 -15.46 -1.57 16.31
CA ARG A 145 -15.58 -2.68 15.34
C ARG A 145 -14.21 -3.10 14.81
N VAL A 146 -13.37 -2.13 14.45
CA VAL A 146 -11.99 -2.38 14.06
C VAL A 146 -11.20 -3.06 15.18
N SER A 147 -11.31 -2.57 16.42
CA SER A 147 -10.60 -3.14 17.56
C SER A 147 -11.08 -4.56 17.94
N ARG A 148 -12.33 -4.89 17.64
CA ARG A 148 -12.91 -6.23 17.83
C ARG A 148 -12.63 -7.19 16.66
N GLY A 149 -11.91 -6.74 15.63
CA GLY A 149 -11.63 -7.53 14.43
C GLY A 149 -12.85 -7.80 13.53
N GLN A 150 -13.95 -7.05 13.74
CA GLN A 150 -15.16 -7.14 12.92
C GLN A 150 -15.01 -6.43 11.58
N MET A 151 -14.01 -5.56 11.45
CA MET A 151 -13.67 -4.83 10.23
C MET A 151 -12.17 -4.83 10.05
N LYS A 152 -11.71 -5.14 8.84
CA LYS A 152 -10.30 -5.09 8.49
C LYS A 152 -9.83 -3.65 8.45
N TYR A 153 -8.58 -3.42 8.77
CA TYR A 153 -7.95 -2.13 8.62
C TYR A 153 -6.51 -2.28 8.16
N TYR A 154 -6.00 -1.24 7.53
CA TYR A 154 -4.61 -1.10 7.12
C TYR A 154 -3.98 0.00 7.95
N ARG A 155 -2.69 -0.11 8.20
CA ARG A 155 -1.96 0.92 8.94
C ARG A 155 -1.20 1.79 7.94
N ASP A 156 -1.51 3.09 7.97
CA ASP A 156 -0.75 4.10 7.23
C ASP A 156 0.60 4.32 7.96
N PRO A 157 1.72 3.96 7.36
CA PRO A 157 3.03 4.08 8.00
C PRO A 157 3.52 5.54 8.11
N MET A 158 2.87 6.48 7.41
CA MET A 158 3.22 7.91 7.42
C MET A 158 2.51 8.67 8.54
N GLU A 159 1.48 8.09 9.13
CA GLU A 159 0.73 8.72 10.23
C GLU A 159 1.30 8.27 11.58
N ALA A 160 1.89 9.20 12.31
CA ALA A 160 2.50 8.93 13.61
C ALA A 160 1.49 8.51 14.69
N ASN A 161 0.25 9.03 14.61
CA ASN A 161 -0.79 8.71 15.57
C ASN A 161 -1.44 7.35 15.23
N PRO A 162 -1.32 6.31 16.10
CA PRO A 162 -1.83 4.98 15.80
C PRO A 162 -3.33 4.90 15.54
N GLN A 163 -4.12 5.82 16.11
CA GLN A 163 -5.56 5.87 15.88
C GLN A 163 -5.90 6.49 14.52
N ARG A 164 -5.15 7.52 14.12
CA ARG A 164 -5.32 8.18 12.82
C ARG A 164 -4.70 7.36 11.68
N ALA A 165 -3.72 6.50 11.98
CA ALA A 165 -3.07 5.63 11.02
C ALA A 165 -3.99 4.52 10.48
N ARG A 166 -5.14 4.29 11.10
CA ARG A 166 -6.07 3.24 10.66
C ARG A 166 -6.81 3.68 9.40
N ARG A 167 -6.72 2.84 8.36
CA ARG A 167 -7.41 2.99 7.08
C ARG A 167 -8.31 1.81 6.83
N ILE A 168 -9.48 2.04 6.25
CA ILE A 168 -10.45 1.01 5.85
C ILE A 168 -10.61 1.06 4.34
N ARG A 169 -10.74 -0.08 3.68
CA ARG A 169 -11.13 -0.14 2.27
C ARG A 169 -12.57 0.32 2.11
N LEU A 170 -12.82 1.11 1.07
CA LEU A 170 -14.16 1.60 0.81
C LEU A 170 -15.15 0.46 0.51
N THR A 171 -14.73 -0.55 -0.24
CA THR A 171 -15.55 -1.74 -0.53
C THR A 171 -15.89 -2.54 0.74
N ASP A 172 -14.99 -2.65 1.72
CA ASP A 172 -15.29 -3.30 2.99
C ASP A 172 -16.35 -2.51 3.78
N LEU A 173 -16.33 -1.17 3.67
CA LEU A 173 -17.34 -0.31 4.29
C LEU A 173 -18.71 -0.45 3.62
N GLU A 174 -18.75 -0.50 2.28
CA GLU A 174 -19.99 -0.69 1.51
C GLU A 174 -20.66 -2.02 1.85
N HIS A 175 -19.88 -3.10 1.97
CA HIS A 175 -20.38 -4.40 2.40
C HIS A 175 -21.09 -4.32 3.75
N PHE A 176 -20.53 -3.60 4.71
CA PHE A 176 -21.14 -3.34 6.02
C PHE A 176 -22.44 -2.55 5.94
N ILE A 177 -22.54 -1.60 5.01
CA ILE A 177 -23.74 -0.80 4.79
C ILE A 177 -24.86 -1.66 4.18
N HIS A 178 -24.54 -2.52 3.22
CA HIS A 178 -25.50 -3.40 2.53
C HIS A 178 -26.03 -4.54 3.41
N GLU A 179 -25.25 -5.04 4.35
CA GLU A 179 -25.70 -6.05 5.31
C GLU A 179 -26.69 -5.53 6.36
N GLY A 180 -27.10 -4.25 6.26
CA GLY A 180 -28.07 -3.64 7.18
C GLY A 180 -27.52 -3.35 8.57
N ILE A 181 -26.21 -3.54 8.78
CA ILE A 181 -25.51 -3.30 10.04
C ILE A 181 -25.35 -1.79 10.30
N VAL A 182 -25.50 -1.00 9.25
CA VAL A 182 -25.37 0.46 9.26
C VAL A 182 -26.70 1.12 8.83
N ARG A 183 -27.17 2.09 9.59
CA ARG A 183 -28.29 2.96 9.15
C ARG A 183 -27.83 3.71 7.91
N LYS A 184 -28.64 3.63 6.81
CA LYS A 184 -28.35 4.29 5.54
C LYS A 184 -28.01 5.77 5.79
N PRO A 185 -26.84 6.24 5.34
CA PRO A 185 -26.60 7.68 5.29
C PRO A 185 -27.55 8.32 4.30
N ASN A 186 -27.87 9.61 4.49
CA ASN A 186 -28.69 10.36 3.55
C ASN A 186 -28.15 10.19 2.13
N THR A 187 -29.01 9.78 1.23
CA THR A 187 -28.81 9.10 -0.07
C THR A 187 -27.99 9.88 -1.12
N THR A 188 -27.47 11.06 -0.83
CA THR A 188 -26.89 11.94 -1.86
C THR A 188 -25.40 11.67 -2.17
N ALA A 189 -24.68 10.95 -1.32
CA ALA A 189 -23.23 10.75 -1.48
C ALA A 189 -22.82 9.39 -2.08
N ILE A 190 -23.72 8.39 -2.12
CA ILE A 190 -23.40 7.01 -2.51
C ILE A 190 -23.84 6.67 -3.94
N SER A 191 -24.64 7.51 -4.60
CA SER A 191 -25.23 7.22 -5.92
C SER A 191 -24.25 7.16 -7.11
N HIS A 192 -22.94 7.38 -6.87
CA HIS A 192 -21.94 7.35 -7.93
C HIS A 192 -21.03 6.11 -7.95
N PHE A 193 -21.26 5.13 -7.07
CA PHE A 193 -20.36 3.97 -6.93
C PHE A 193 -21.06 2.62 -7.14
N THR A 194 -21.91 2.50 -8.14
CA THR A 194 -22.47 1.20 -8.53
C THR A 194 -21.70 0.64 -9.72
N LEU A 195 -20.56 0.00 -9.47
CA LEU A 195 -19.94 -0.89 -10.44
C LEU A 195 -19.76 -2.28 -9.79
N PRO A 196 -20.19 -3.36 -10.46
CA PRO A 196 -19.99 -4.72 -9.96
C PRO A 196 -18.50 -5.06 -10.02
N MET A 197 -17.90 -5.26 -8.85
CA MET A 197 -16.50 -5.68 -8.72
C MET A 197 -16.39 -7.18 -8.61
N PRO A 198 -15.51 -7.86 -9.36
CA PRO A 198 -15.17 -9.25 -9.11
C PRO A 198 -14.45 -9.40 -7.78
N ALA A 199 -14.90 -10.35 -6.95
CA ALA A 199 -14.27 -10.64 -5.67
C ALA A 199 -12.86 -11.22 -5.88
N ILE A 200 -11.84 -10.40 -5.73
CA ILE A 200 -10.44 -10.85 -5.71
C ILE A 200 -10.14 -11.35 -4.31
N LYS A 201 -10.03 -12.67 -4.17
CA LYS A 201 -9.50 -13.31 -2.97
C LYS A 201 -7.99 -13.02 -2.90
N ASN A 202 -7.59 -12.07 -2.06
CA ASN A 202 -6.17 -11.83 -1.78
C ASN A 202 -5.70 -12.84 -0.71
N PRO A 203 -4.88 -13.85 -1.04
CA PRO A 203 -4.48 -14.91 -0.11
C PRO A 203 -3.61 -14.42 1.04
N GLN A 204 -2.95 -13.27 0.90
CA GLN A 204 -1.97 -12.79 1.89
C GLN A 204 -2.59 -12.26 3.19
N PHE A 205 -3.89 -11.92 3.22
CA PHE A 205 -4.54 -11.38 4.40
C PHE A 205 -5.35 -12.41 5.21
N GLN A 206 -5.47 -13.65 4.76
CA GLN A 206 -6.20 -14.71 5.48
C GLN A 206 -5.43 -15.25 6.70
N TYR A 207 -4.10 -15.23 6.69
CA TYR A 207 -3.24 -15.81 7.74
C TYR A 207 -3.45 -15.20 9.13
N ARG A 208 -3.74 -13.92 9.25
CA ARG A 208 -3.89 -13.25 10.56
C ARG A 208 -5.17 -13.60 11.33
N GLN A 209 -6.18 -14.14 10.67
CA GLN A 209 -7.42 -14.55 11.35
C GLN A 209 -7.33 -15.96 11.92
N GLU A 210 -6.51 -16.82 11.34
CA GLU A 210 -6.36 -18.21 11.79
C GLU A 210 -5.46 -18.32 13.02
N GLU A 211 -4.38 -17.54 13.10
CA GLU A 211 -3.50 -17.52 14.27
C GLU A 211 -4.23 -17.08 15.56
N ARG A 212 -5.11 -16.08 15.48
CA ARG A 212 -5.89 -15.64 16.64
C ARG A 212 -6.95 -16.65 17.11
N LYS A 213 -7.39 -17.57 16.25
CA LYS A 213 -8.30 -18.66 16.65
C LYS A 213 -7.56 -19.80 17.35
N GLY A 214 -6.28 -20.00 17.04
CA GLY A 214 -5.44 -21.02 17.68
C GLY A 214 -5.00 -20.69 19.11
N GLU A 215 -4.90 -19.40 19.47
CA GLU A 215 -4.44 -18.98 20.80
C GLU A 215 -5.51 -19.06 21.91
N LYS A 216 -6.79 -19.23 21.57
CA LYS A 216 -7.88 -19.29 22.56
C LYS A 216 -8.28 -20.69 23.01
N LEU A 217 -7.54 -21.72 22.60
CA LEU A 217 -7.82 -23.12 22.95
C LEU A 217 -6.62 -23.79 23.63
N LYS A 218 -6.12 -23.21 24.73
CA LYS A 218 -5.36 -23.98 25.73
C LYS A 218 -5.96 -23.71 27.10
N PRO A 219 -6.34 -24.80 27.83
CA PRO A 219 -6.89 -24.70 29.17
C PRO A 219 -5.87 -24.21 30.19
#